data_9b266a417050978fdc118076c75e84d7
#
_entry.id   9b266a417050978fdc118076c75e84d7
#
_cell.length_a   1.000
_cell.length_b   1.000
_cell.length_c   1.000
_cell.angle_alpha   90.00
_cell.angle_beta   90.00
_cell.angle_gamma   90.00
#
_symmetry.space_group_name_H-M   'P 1'
#
loop_
_entity.id
_entity.type
_entity.pdbx_description
1 polymer ?
#
loop_
_entity_poly.entity_id
_entity_poly.type
_entity_poly.pdbx_seq_one_letter_code
_entity_poly.pdbx_strand_id
1 'polypeptide(L)'
;MPQSNLKIDYTVQLWREGRQYVAHAMPLDVMSAGNTPDEARRALDEAVGLFLKTATDMGTLDQVLEDAGYALCEDGWEGPAWVGVERHTLSVVA
;
A
#
# COMPACT_ATOMS: atom_id res chain seq x y z
N MET A 1 25.48 -9.49 -14.66
CA MET A 1 24.21 -10.11 -14.27
C MET A 1 23.10 -9.10 -14.38
N PRO A 2 22.14 -9.36 -15.22
CA PRO A 2 20.99 -8.49 -15.24
C PRO A 2 20.27 -8.58 -13.90
N GLN A 3 19.89 -7.44 -13.37
CA GLN A 3 19.06 -7.41 -12.18
C GLN A 3 17.64 -7.76 -12.58
N SER A 4 17.03 -8.66 -11.83
CA SER A 4 15.62 -8.94 -11.96
C SER A 4 14.84 -7.84 -11.24
N ASN A 5 13.94 -7.18 -11.96
CA ASN A 5 13.01 -6.27 -11.32
C ASN A 5 11.87 -7.09 -10.77
N LEU A 6 11.78 -7.13 -9.45
CA LEU A 6 10.65 -7.76 -8.77
C LEU A 6 9.47 -6.79 -8.78
N LYS A 7 8.32 -7.33 -9.09
CA LYS A 7 7.08 -6.56 -9.04
C LYS A 7 6.42 -6.77 -7.69
N ILE A 8 6.00 -5.67 -7.11
CA ILE A 8 5.28 -5.67 -5.84
C ILE A 8 4.02 -4.88 -6.07
N ASP A 9 2.89 -5.55 -6.03
CA ASP A 9 1.62 -4.87 -6.17
C ASP A 9 1.12 -4.35 -4.81
N TYR A 10 0.20 -3.42 -4.84
CA TYR A 10 -0.48 -2.97 -3.65
C TYR A 10 -1.82 -2.37 -4.07
N THR A 11 -2.77 -2.42 -3.14
CA THR A 11 -4.10 -1.89 -3.36
C THR A 11 -4.22 -0.53 -2.72
N VAL A 12 -4.74 0.44 -3.47
CA VAL A 12 -4.89 1.81 -2.99
C VAL A 12 -6.34 2.04 -2.59
N GLN A 13 -6.53 2.46 -1.34
CA GLN A 13 -7.80 3.02 -0.87
C GLN A 13 -7.69 4.53 -0.86
N LEU A 14 -8.76 5.19 -1.25
CA LEU A 14 -8.77 6.63 -1.36
C LEU A 14 -10.02 7.17 -0.68
N TRP A 15 -9.87 8.18 0.18
CA TRP A 15 -11.01 8.83 0.81
C TRP A 15 -10.72 10.30 1.05
N ARG A 16 -11.76 11.05 1.37
CA ARG A 16 -11.63 12.46 1.68
C ARG A 16 -11.71 12.68 3.18
N GLU A 17 -10.76 13.44 3.73
CA GLU A 17 -10.79 13.91 5.10
C GLU A 17 -10.79 15.44 5.09
N GLY A 18 -11.93 16.05 5.42
CA GLY A 18 -12.05 17.49 5.35
C GLY A 18 -11.81 18.00 3.94
N ARG A 19 -10.75 18.79 3.76
CA ARG A 19 -10.39 19.36 2.47
C ARG A 19 -9.28 18.60 1.77
N GLN A 20 -8.82 17.51 2.36
CA GLN A 20 -7.75 16.72 1.78
C GLN A 20 -8.24 15.35 1.36
N TYR A 21 -7.50 14.75 0.47
CA TYR A 21 -7.70 13.36 0.07
C TYR A 21 -6.56 12.54 0.64
N VAL A 22 -6.89 11.36 1.14
CA VAL A 22 -5.93 10.43 1.73
C VAL A 22 -5.88 9.20 0.86
N ALA A 23 -4.68 8.73 0.58
CA ALA A 23 -4.45 7.48 -0.14
C ALA A 23 -3.71 6.52 0.79
N HIS A 24 -4.15 5.28 0.82
CA HIS A 24 -3.62 4.26 1.72
C HIS A 24 -3.28 3.01 0.91
N ALA A 25 -2.05 2.56 1.02
CA ALA A 25 -1.58 1.35 0.36
C ALA A 25 -1.76 0.15 1.28
N MET A 26 -2.45 -0.86 0.78
CA MET A 26 -2.66 -2.11 1.50
C MET A 26 -2.04 -3.26 0.73
N PRO A 27 -1.46 -4.23 1.38
CA PRO A 27 -1.36 -4.43 2.82
C PRO A 27 -0.16 -3.76 3.50
N LEU A 28 0.58 -2.92 2.80
CA LEU A 28 1.79 -2.27 3.33
C LEU A 28 1.51 -1.28 4.46
N ASP A 29 0.30 -0.75 4.52
CA ASP A 29 -0.13 0.24 5.52
C ASP A 29 0.67 1.54 5.45
N VAL A 30 0.94 2.00 4.24
CA VAL A 30 1.58 3.29 3.99
C VAL A 30 0.51 4.27 3.55
N MET A 31 0.52 5.48 4.11
CA MET A 31 -0.46 6.51 3.78
C MET A 31 0.20 7.79 3.31
N SER A 32 -0.52 8.51 2.47
CA SER A 32 -0.14 9.84 2.07
C SER A 32 -1.39 10.66 1.77
N ALA A 33 -1.23 11.96 1.57
CA ALA A 33 -2.36 12.86 1.36
C ALA A 33 -2.04 13.89 0.27
N GLY A 34 -3.08 14.49 -0.25
CA GLY A 34 -2.96 15.56 -1.23
C GLY A 34 -4.25 16.37 -1.31
N ASN A 35 -4.20 17.45 -2.09
CA ASN A 35 -5.35 18.34 -2.27
C ASN A 35 -6.34 17.83 -3.31
N THR A 36 -5.93 16.85 -4.09
CA THR A 36 -6.77 16.18 -5.08
C THR A 36 -6.54 14.67 -4.97
N PRO A 37 -7.47 13.84 -5.48
CA PRO A 37 -7.23 12.40 -5.54
C PRO A 37 -5.95 12.02 -6.28
N ASP A 38 -5.65 12.70 -7.38
CA ASP A 38 -4.44 12.41 -8.16
C ASP A 38 -3.17 12.79 -7.41
N GLU A 39 -3.19 13.91 -6.69
CA GLU A 39 -2.05 14.28 -5.84
C GLU A 39 -1.83 13.26 -4.72
N ALA A 40 -2.91 12.80 -4.09
CA ALA A 40 -2.82 11.79 -3.05
C ALA A 40 -2.25 10.49 -3.59
N ARG A 41 -2.68 10.05 -4.78
CA ARG A 41 -2.15 8.84 -5.43
C ARG A 41 -0.66 8.95 -5.72
N ARG A 42 -0.24 10.08 -6.29
CA ARG A 42 1.18 10.29 -6.63
C ARG A 42 2.05 10.36 -5.38
N ALA A 43 1.56 11.06 -4.36
CA ALA A 43 2.27 11.13 -3.09
C ALA A 43 2.39 9.74 -2.46
N LEU A 44 1.34 8.92 -2.57
CA LEU A 44 1.38 7.55 -2.06
C LEU A 44 2.40 6.71 -2.81
N ASP A 45 2.42 6.77 -4.14
CA ASP A 45 3.36 5.99 -4.94
C ASP A 45 4.80 6.34 -4.59
N GLU A 46 5.09 7.62 -4.38
CA GLU A 46 6.41 8.05 -3.94
C GLU A 46 6.75 7.51 -2.55
N ALA A 47 5.79 7.58 -1.62
CA ALA A 47 5.99 7.08 -0.27
C ALA A 47 6.20 5.57 -0.25
N VAL A 48 5.44 4.82 -1.02
CA VAL A 48 5.61 3.37 -1.14
C VAL A 48 6.97 3.04 -1.74
N GLY A 49 7.35 3.74 -2.81
CA GLY A 49 8.64 3.54 -3.45
C GLY A 49 9.80 3.77 -2.48
N LEU A 50 9.73 4.84 -1.70
CA LEU A 50 10.74 5.13 -0.70
C LEU A 50 10.76 4.09 0.42
N PHE A 51 9.59 3.67 0.89
CA PHE A 51 9.47 2.64 1.91
C PHE A 51 10.13 1.31 1.47
N LEU A 52 9.81 0.87 0.25
CA LEU A 52 10.35 -0.37 -0.30
C LEU A 52 11.85 -0.26 -0.57
N LYS A 53 12.31 0.89 -1.06
CA LYS A 53 13.73 1.12 -1.29
C LYS A 53 14.50 1.08 0.04
N THR A 54 13.97 1.70 1.08
CA THR A 54 14.59 1.70 2.40
C THR A 54 14.68 0.27 2.95
N ALA A 55 13.60 -0.51 2.83
CA ALA A 55 13.61 -1.91 3.27
C ALA A 55 14.63 -2.74 2.49
N THR A 56 14.76 -2.49 1.19
CA THR A 56 15.76 -3.16 0.36
C THR A 56 17.17 -2.82 0.82
N ASP A 57 17.45 -1.55 1.03
CA ASP A 57 18.77 -1.07 1.47
C ASP A 57 19.14 -1.62 2.85
N MET A 58 18.15 -1.82 3.70
CA MET A 58 18.36 -2.41 5.03
C MET A 58 18.42 -3.93 5.04
N GLY A 59 18.15 -4.57 3.89
CA GLY A 59 18.14 -6.02 3.81
C GLY A 59 16.92 -6.67 4.47
N THR A 60 15.83 -5.92 4.67
CA THR A 60 14.63 -6.40 5.38
C THR A 60 13.41 -6.54 4.48
N LEU A 61 13.56 -6.35 3.17
CA LEU A 61 12.43 -6.32 2.25
C LEU A 61 11.57 -7.57 2.34
N ASP A 62 12.20 -8.75 2.26
CA ASP A 62 11.44 -10.01 2.28
C ASP A 62 10.64 -10.17 3.56
N GLN A 63 11.26 -9.84 4.70
CA GLN A 63 10.58 -9.93 5.98
C GLN A 63 9.41 -8.95 6.08
N VAL A 64 9.60 -7.73 5.61
CA VAL A 64 8.56 -6.71 5.60
C VAL A 64 7.37 -7.18 4.76
N LEU A 65 7.62 -7.74 3.59
CA LEU A 65 6.57 -8.22 2.71
C LEU A 65 5.84 -9.43 3.29
N GLU A 66 6.57 -10.39 3.85
CA GLU A 66 5.97 -11.55 4.49
C GLU A 66 5.08 -11.12 5.68
N ASP A 67 5.58 -10.22 6.52
CA ASP A 67 4.83 -9.73 7.67
C ASP A 67 3.57 -8.97 7.26
N ALA A 68 3.60 -8.31 6.11
CA ALA A 68 2.44 -7.60 5.58
C ALA A 68 1.41 -8.52 4.91
N GLY A 69 1.74 -9.80 4.71
CA GLY A 69 0.82 -10.76 4.12
C GLY A 69 1.01 -11.01 2.64
N TYR A 70 2.15 -10.61 2.08
CA TYR A 70 2.46 -10.91 0.69
C TYR A 70 2.93 -12.34 0.53
N ALA A 71 2.65 -12.88 -0.64
CA ALA A 71 3.16 -14.18 -1.05
C ALA A 71 4.13 -14.02 -2.23
N LEU A 72 5.25 -14.70 -2.17
CA LEU A 72 6.21 -14.69 -3.27
C LEU A 72 5.65 -15.48 -4.44
N CYS A 73 5.66 -14.89 -5.61
CA CYS A 73 5.26 -15.52 -6.85
C CYS A 73 6.38 -15.42 -7.88
N GLU A 74 6.12 -15.93 -9.09
CA GLU A 74 7.16 -16.04 -10.12
C GLU A 74 7.78 -14.69 -10.49
N ASP A 75 6.95 -13.64 -10.60
CA ASP A 75 7.40 -12.31 -11.03
C ASP A 75 7.71 -11.35 -9.88
N GLY A 76 7.42 -11.74 -8.66
CA GLY A 76 7.59 -10.85 -7.52
C GLY A 76 6.69 -11.24 -6.35
N TRP A 77 6.08 -10.25 -5.73
CA TRP A 77 5.28 -10.43 -4.53
C TRP A 77 3.84 -9.99 -4.78
N GLU A 78 2.90 -10.84 -4.45
CA GLU A 78 1.48 -10.53 -4.55
C GLU A 78 0.85 -10.35 -3.18
N GLY A 79 0.07 -9.28 -3.04
CA GLY A 79 -0.77 -9.08 -1.87
C GLY A 79 -2.06 -9.88 -1.96
N PRO A 80 -2.92 -9.78 -0.92
CA PRO A 80 -4.20 -10.49 -0.93
C PRO A 80 -5.10 -10.05 -2.10
N ALA A 81 -5.91 -10.97 -2.58
CA ALA A 81 -6.89 -10.67 -3.61
C ALA A 81 -8.09 -9.97 -2.98
N TRP A 82 -8.16 -8.66 -3.11
CA TRP A 82 -9.27 -7.87 -2.57
C TRP A 82 -10.52 -8.07 -3.41
N VAL A 83 -11.65 -8.32 -2.74
CA VAL A 83 -12.93 -8.54 -3.43
C VAL A 83 -13.93 -7.41 -3.21
N GLY A 84 -13.68 -6.53 -2.27
CA GLY A 84 -14.58 -5.39 -2.08
C GLY A 84 -14.22 -4.55 -0.88
N VAL A 85 -14.86 -3.38 -0.84
CA VAL A 85 -14.81 -2.45 0.28
C VAL A 85 -16.25 -2.08 0.60
N GLU A 86 -16.67 -2.24 1.85
CA GLU A 86 -18.05 -2.06 2.25
C GLU A 86 -18.14 -1.15 3.47
N ARG A 87 -19.22 -0.38 3.54
CA ARG A 87 -19.52 0.43 4.70
C ARG A 87 -20.61 -0.26 5.51
N HIS A 88 -20.34 -0.56 6.75
CA HIS A 88 -21.29 -1.18 7.66
C HIS A 88 -21.57 -0.20 8.82
N THR A 89 -22.79 -0.24 9.33
CA THR A 89 -23.18 0.61 10.43
C THR A 89 -23.75 -0.28 11.56
N LEU A 90 -23.27 -0.05 12.76
CA LEU A 90 -23.79 -0.69 13.96
C LEU A 90 -24.29 0.37 14.92
N SER A 91 -25.40 0.07 15.59
CA SER A 91 -25.90 0.93 16.65
C SER A 91 -25.37 0.40 17.99
N VAL A 92 -24.81 1.29 18.78
CA VAL A 92 -24.27 0.96 20.08
C VAL A 92 -25.08 1.69 21.15
N VAL A 93 -25.53 0.96 22.16
CA VAL A 93 -26.20 1.57 23.32
C VAL A 93 -25.11 2.09 24.24
N ALA A 94 -25.09 3.40 24.40
CA ALA A 94 -24.05 4.08 25.21
C ALA A 94 -24.60 4.43 26.61
#